data_fab4a272e6565561905c641606625db8
#
_entry.id   fab4a272e6565561905c641606625db8
#
_cell.length_a   1.000
_cell.length_b   1.000
_cell.length_c   1.000
_cell.angle_alpha   90.00
_cell.angle_beta   90.00
_cell.angle_gamma   90.00
#
_symmetry.space_group_name_H-M   'P 1'
#
loop_
_entity.id
_entity.type
_entity.pdbx_description
1 polymer ?
#
loop_
_entity_poly.entity_id
_entity_poly.type
_entity_poly.pdbx_seq_one_letter_code
_entity_poly.pdbx_strand_id
1 'polypeptide(L)'
;NLCTNAFHAMEHGGGILDISLEERTVSPQEIPLQTNAHAGKYVVLSISDTGPGIAPEIKSKIFEPYFTTKEIGKGTGMGLSIIHGIVTSMDGFVTCESELGKGAKFHIFFPAAEREAASAVLPVEQVRHGKERILFIDDEDILVEMGKIMLERLGYKVTTRTNSIEALAHFQNSPDQYDAVITDQTMPGMTGFDLARRMLQIRPDLPIILCTGYSNLVDEEQAK
;
A
#
# COMPACT_ATOMS: atom_id res chain seq x y z
N ASN A 1 -1.71 4.53 -5.89
CA ASN A 1 -1.95 5.38 -7.08
C ASN A 1 -3.19 4.97 -7.90
N LEU A 2 -3.35 3.68 -8.35
CA LEU A 2 -4.53 3.28 -9.15
C LEU A 2 -5.81 3.35 -8.34
N CYS A 3 -5.84 2.80 -7.14
CA CYS A 3 -7.00 2.86 -6.26
C CYS A 3 -7.35 4.32 -5.88
N THR A 4 -6.34 5.15 -5.64
CA THR A 4 -6.53 6.59 -5.37
C THR A 4 -7.12 7.32 -6.59
N ASN A 5 -6.66 6.96 -7.80
CA ASN A 5 -7.24 7.52 -9.03
C ASN A 5 -8.70 7.10 -9.21
N ALA A 6 -9.01 5.83 -8.98
CA ALA A 6 -10.38 5.30 -9.01
C ALA A 6 -11.27 5.97 -7.97
N PHE A 7 -10.78 6.14 -6.73
CA PHE A 7 -11.50 6.86 -5.67
C PHE A 7 -11.84 8.29 -6.10
N HIS A 8 -10.87 9.05 -6.58
CA HIS A 8 -11.12 10.42 -7.07
C HIS A 8 -12.07 10.47 -8.26
N ALA A 9 -12.01 9.49 -9.17
CA ALA A 9 -12.92 9.43 -10.29
C ALA A 9 -14.37 9.20 -9.86
N MET A 10 -14.59 8.54 -8.72
CA MET A 10 -15.91 8.22 -8.17
C MET A 10 -16.34 9.13 -7.01
N GLU A 11 -15.56 10.17 -6.67
CA GLU A 11 -15.75 11.00 -5.48
C GLU A 11 -17.16 11.63 -5.38
N HIS A 12 -17.74 12.06 -6.50
CA HIS A 12 -19.02 12.76 -6.52
C HIS A 12 -20.25 11.86 -6.72
N GLY A 13 -20.07 10.66 -7.26
CA GLY A 13 -21.16 9.76 -7.61
C GLY A 13 -21.16 8.44 -6.83
N GLY A 14 -20.14 8.19 -6.05
CA GLY A 14 -19.88 6.86 -5.52
C GLY A 14 -19.53 5.89 -6.63
N GLY A 15 -19.38 4.61 -6.31
CA GLY A 15 -19.09 3.59 -7.31
C GLY A 15 -18.52 2.33 -6.68
N ILE A 16 -18.10 1.42 -7.54
CA ILE A 16 -17.49 0.15 -7.17
C ILE A 16 -16.05 0.15 -7.65
N LEU A 17 -15.13 -0.16 -6.74
CA LEU A 17 -13.75 -0.50 -7.06
C LEU A 17 -13.61 -2.01 -6.95
N ASP A 18 -13.29 -2.65 -8.06
CA ASP A 18 -13.01 -4.09 -8.13
C ASP A 18 -11.52 -4.32 -8.34
N ILE A 19 -10.95 -5.24 -7.55
CA ILE A 19 -9.55 -5.62 -7.63
C ILE A 19 -9.48 -7.14 -7.74
N SER A 20 -8.84 -7.63 -8.81
CA SER A 20 -8.64 -9.06 -9.02
C SER A 20 -7.19 -9.38 -9.36
N LEU A 21 -6.77 -10.59 -9.00
CA LEU A 21 -5.45 -11.12 -9.30
C LEU A 21 -5.63 -12.52 -9.90
N GLU A 22 -5.03 -12.75 -11.07
CA GLU A 22 -5.11 -14.04 -11.76
C GLU A 22 -3.79 -14.43 -12.42
N GLU A 23 -3.57 -15.71 -12.62
CA GLU A 23 -2.51 -16.21 -13.50
C GLU A 23 -3.07 -16.33 -14.91
N ARG A 24 -2.35 -15.80 -15.90
CA ARG A 24 -2.77 -15.81 -17.30
C ARG A 24 -1.60 -16.09 -18.22
N THR A 25 -1.84 -16.89 -19.26
CA THR A 25 -0.88 -17.04 -20.36
C THR A 25 -1.14 -15.95 -21.39
N VAL A 26 -0.12 -15.15 -21.67
CA VAL A 26 -0.17 -14.01 -22.59
C VAL A 26 0.49 -14.42 -23.90
N SER A 27 -0.24 -14.22 -25.00
CA SER A 27 0.23 -14.49 -26.38
C SER A 27 1.04 -13.30 -26.92
N PRO A 28 1.90 -13.50 -27.96
CA PRO A 28 2.66 -12.41 -28.56
C PRO A 28 1.80 -11.25 -29.09
N GLN A 29 0.55 -11.53 -29.46
CA GLN A 29 -0.36 -10.56 -30.05
C GLN A 29 -0.98 -9.61 -28.99
N GLU A 30 -0.96 -10.01 -27.73
CA GLU A 30 -1.50 -9.22 -26.61
C GLU A 30 -0.48 -8.26 -26.02
N ILE A 31 0.78 -8.42 -26.38
CA ILE A 31 1.89 -7.61 -25.87
C ILE A 31 1.98 -6.31 -26.66
N PRO A 32 1.99 -5.14 -26.00
CA PRO A 32 2.16 -3.88 -26.70
C PRO A 32 3.53 -3.81 -27.39
N LEU A 33 3.57 -3.34 -28.64
CA LEU A 33 4.77 -3.29 -29.49
C LEU A 33 5.95 -2.49 -28.90
N GLN A 34 5.69 -1.66 -27.92
CA GLN A 34 6.70 -0.76 -27.31
C GLN A 34 7.27 -1.27 -25.99
N THR A 35 7.08 -2.55 -25.67
CA THR A 35 7.55 -3.15 -24.41
C THR A 35 8.60 -4.22 -24.68
N ASN A 36 9.47 -4.47 -23.70
CA ASN A 36 10.41 -5.58 -23.72
C ASN A 36 9.77 -6.90 -23.23
N ALA A 37 8.48 -6.91 -23.01
CA ALA A 37 7.76 -8.07 -22.50
C ALA A 37 7.74 -9.22 -23.53
N HIS A 38 7.71 -10.45 -23.06
CA HIS A 38 7.74 -11.66 -23.88
C HIS A 38 6.47 -12.49 -23.63
N ALA A 39 6.06 -13.26 -24.62
CA ALA A 39 4.95 -14.19 -24.42
C ALA A 39 5.29 -15.24 -23.35
N GLY A 40 4.31 -15.59 -22.52
CA GLY A 40 4.51 -16.51 -21.43
C GLY A 40 3.44 -16.42 -20.35
N LYS A 41 3.75 -16.95 -19.18
CA LYS A 41 2.88 -16.86 -18.01
C LYS A 41 3.08 -15.53 -17.28
N TYR A 42 1.97 -14.92 -16.91
CA TYR A 42 1.91 -13.66 -16.19
C TYR A 42 0.97 -13.76 -14.99
N VAL A 43 1.31 -13.03 -13.94
CA VAL A 43 0.37 -12.66 -12.88
C VAL A 43 -0.23 -11.32 -13.27
N VAL A 44 -1.54 -11.27 -13.40
CA VAL A 44 -2.28 -10.07 -13.85
C VAL A 44 -3.06 -9.49 -12.68
N LEU A 45 -2.67 -8.29 -12.25
CA LEU A 45 -3.43 -7.48 -11.30
C LEU A 45 -4.36 -6.56 -12.09
N SER A 46 -5.66 -6.73 -11.91
CA SER A 46 -6.68 -5.89 -12.55
C SER A 46 -7.34 -5.00 -11.51
N ILE A 47 -7.44 -3.71 -11.84
CA ILE A 47 -8.10 -2.68 -11.01
C ILE A 47 -9.13 -1.99 -11.88
N SER A 48 -10.40 -2.10 -11.51
CA SER A 48 -11.54 -1.56 -12.27
C SER A 48 -12.38 -0.65 -11.39
N ASP A 49 -12.79 0.50 -11.95
CA ASP A 49 -13.73 1.42 -11.34
C ASP A 49 -14.97 1.59 -12.20
N THR A 50 -16.06 2.07 -11.60
CA THR A 50 -17.31 2.42 -12.28
C THR A 50 -17.47 3.94 -12.43
N GLY A 51 -16.38 4.67 -12.51
CA GLY A 51 -16.35 6.12 -12.65
C GLY A 51 -16.72 6.62 -14.05
N PRO A 52 -16.42 7.86 -14.38
CA PRO A 52 -16.76 8.48 -15.65
C PRO A 52 -16.00 7.93 -16.84
N GLY A 53 -14.97 7.11 -16.63
CA GLY A 53 -14.11 6.58 -17.68
C GLY A 53 -13.13 7.61 -18.24
N ILE A 54 -12.38 7.19 -19.26
CA ILE A 54 -11.29 7.96 -19.88
C ILE A 54 -11.64 8.17 -21.36
N ALA A 55 -11.60 9.42 -21.81
CA ALA A 55 -11.85 9.76 -23.19
C ALA A 55 -10.80 9.13 -24.13
N PRO A 56 -11.20 8.63 -25.31
CA PRO A 56 -10.28 7.97 -26.25
C PRO A 56 -9.09 8.84 -26.65
N GLU A 57 -9.30 10.15 -26.77
CA GLU A 57 -8.30 11.13 -27.22
C GLU A 57 -7.12 11.29 -26.24
N ILE A 58 -7.35 11.00 -24.95
CA ILE A 58 -6.32 11.12 -23.92
C ILE A 58 -5.77 9.77 -23.48
N LYS A 59 -6.40 8.65 -23.87
CA LYS A 59 -6.03 7.30 -23.42
C LYS A 59 -4.57 6.93 -23.71
N SER A 60 -4.02 7.40 -24.83
CA SER A 60 -2.61 7.20 -25.18
C SER A 60 -1.64 8.03 -24.34
N LYS A 61 -2.11 9.11 -23.70
CA LYS A 61 -1.28 10.07 -22.96
C LYS A 61 -1.32 9.86 -21.46
N ILE A 62 -2.22 9.03 -20.93
CA ILE A 62 -2.41 8.88 -19.47
C ILE A 62 -1.17 8.37 -18.74
N PHE A 63 -0.23 7.72 -19.44
CA PHE A 63 1.04 7.23 -18.89
C PHE A 63 2.20 8.21 -19.10
N GLU A 64 2.00 9.33 -19.79
CA GLU A 64 3.02 10.36 -19.98
C GLU A 64 3.27 11.07 -18.62
N PRO A 65 4.53 11.33 -18.27
CA PRO A 65 4.86 12.12 -17.07
C PRO A 65 4.20 13.50 -17.12
N TYR A 66 3.69 13.95 -15.97
CA TYR A 66 3.00 15.24 -15.77
C TYR A 66 1.65 15.38 -16.49
N PHE A 67 1.18 14.37 -17.19
CA PHE A 67 -0.14 14.40 -17.79
C PHE A 67 -1.23 14.27 -16.72
N THR A 68 -2.14 15.23 -16.64
CA THR A 68 -3.28 15.20 -15.72
C THR A 68 -4.47 15.95 -16.32
N THR A 69 -5.67 15.44 -16.06
CA THR A 69 -6.94 16.12 -16.37
C THR A 69 -7.54 16.82 -15.15
N LYS A 70 -6.88 16.71 -13.98
CA LYS A 70 -7.30 17.35 -12.74
C LYS A 70 -6.90 18.82 -12.75
N GLU A 71 -7.62 19.65 -11.98
CA GLU A 71 -7.29 21.06 -11.78
C GLU A 71 -5.87 21.25 -11.24
N ILE A 72 -5.28 22.41 -11.54
CA ILE A 72 -3.94 22.79 -11.08
C ILE A 72 -3.87 22.66 -9.56
N GLY A 73 -2.92 21.85 -9.07
CA GLY A 73 -2.71 21.59 -7.63
C GLY A 73 -3.44 20.35 -7.08
N LYS A 74 -4.38 19.75 -7.81
CA LYS A 74 -5.11 18.53 -7.39
C LYS A 74 -4.56 17.22 -7.97
N GLY A 75 -3.56 17.30 -8.82
CA GLY A 75 -2.93 16.11 -9.40
C GLY A 75 -1.52 16.41 -9.89
N THR A 76 -0.57 15.56 -9.55
CA THR A 76 0.84 15.71 -9.97
C THR A 76 1.10 15.23 -11.39
N GLY A 77 0.16 14.46 -11.98
CA GLY A 77 0.35 13.82 -13.27
C GLY A 77 1.43 12.72 -13.30
N MET A 78 1.95 12.33 -12.13
CA MET A 78 3.03 11.34 -12.04
C MET A 78 2.56 9.93 -11.65
N GLY A 79 1.36 9.77 -11.12
CA GLY A 79 0.90 8.50 -10.56
C GLY A 79 0.93 7.32 -11.54
N LEU A 80 0.39 7.52 -12.74
CA LEU A 80 0.34 6.46 -13.77
C LEU A 80 1.69 6.24 -14.45
N SER A 81 2.47 7.30 -14.66
CA SER A 81 3.83 7.18 -15.23
C SER A 81 4.79 6.43 -14.29
N ILE A 82 4.68 6.64 -12.98
CA ILE A 82 5.44 5.86 -11.98
C ILE A 82 5.07 4.38 -12.04
N ILE A 83 3.77 4.06 -12.07
CA ILE A 83 3.31 2.67 -12.20
C ILE A 83 3.86 2.04 -13.47
N HIS A 84 3.74 2.73 -14.61
CA HIS A 84 4.27 2.25 -15.87
C HIS A 84 5.78 2.00 -15.79
N GLY A 85 6.55 2.92 -15.21
CA GLY A 85 8.00 2.77 -15.01
C GLY A 85 8.36 1.57 -14.13
N ILE A 86 7.68 1.39 -12.98
CA ILE A 86 7.91 0.25 -12.08
C ILE A 86 7.62 -1.08 -12.79
N VAL A 87 6.47 -1.17 -13.45
CA VAL A 87 6.06 -2.41 -14.12
C VAL A 87 7.00 -2.75 -15.28
N THR A 88 7.41 -1.75 -16.05
CA THR A 88 8.38 -1.93 -17.14
C THR A 88 9.76 -2.34 -16.63
N SER A 89 10.20 -1.85 -15.48
CA SER A 89 11.48 -2.27 -14.86
C SER A 89 11.47 -3.72 -14.38
N MET A 90 10.30 -4.34 -14.30
CA MET A 90 10.09 -5.76 -13.97
C MET A 90 9.76 -6.60 -15.21
N ASP A 91 10.08 -6.14 -16.41
CA ASP A 91 9.76 -6.78 -17.69
C ASP A 91 8.24 -7.02 -17.89
N GLY A 92 7.43 -6.26 -17.17
CA GLY A 92 5.98 -6.27 -17.26
C GLY A 92 5.43 -5.17 -18.18
N PHE A 93 4.12 -5.11 -18.30
CA PHE A 93 3.43 -4.06 -19.03
C PHE A 93 2.07 -3.74 -18.43
N VAL A 94 1.54 -2.58 -18.79
CA VAL A 94 0.23 -2.10 -18.32
C VAL A 94 -0.67 -1.86 -19.53
N THR A 95 -1.94 -2.27 -19.43
CA THR A 95 -2.98 -1.90 -20.40
C THR A 95 -4.12 -1.19 -19.70
N CYS A 96 -4.86 -0.37 -20.44
CA CYS A 96 -6.03 0.34 -19.95
C CYS A 96 -7.20 0.11 -20.89
N GLU A 97 -8.30 -0.38 -20.35
CA GLU A 97 -9.60 -0.46 -21.01
C GLU A 97 -10.51 0.57 -20.37
N SER A 98 -11.11 1.44 -21.16
CA SER A 98 -12.04 2.44 -20.64
C SER A 98 -12.96 2.93 -21.75
N GLU A 99 -14.20 3.21 -21.34
CA GLU A 99 -15.25 3.82 -22.15
C GLU A 99 -15.94 4.91 -21.30
N LEU A 100 -16.23 6.05 -21.92
CA LEU A 100 -16.91 7.14 -21.23
C LEU A 100 -18.24 6.68 -20.63
N GLY A 101 -18.44 6.97 -19.34
CA GLY A 101 -19.62 6.59 -18.58
C GLY A 101 -19.66 5.14 -18.08
N LYS A 102 -18.63 4.32 -18.39
CA LYS A 102 -18.57 2.91 -17.97
C LYS A 102 -17.38 2.61 -17.04
N GLY A 103 -16.58 3.64 -16.70
CA GLY A 103 -15.42 3.50 -15.84
C GLY A 103 -14.12 3.17 -16.58
N ALA A 104 -13.10 2.82 -15.81
CA ALA A 104 -11.80 2.43 -16.35
C ALA A 104 -11.33 1.14 -15.70
N LYS A 105 -10.60 0.32 -16.47
CA LYS A 105 -9.98 -0.92 -16.02
C LYS A 105 -8.52 -0.94 -16.44
N PHE A 106 -7.66 -1.05 -15.46
CA PHE A 106 -6.22 -1.18 -15.65
C PHE A 106 -5.80 -2.63 -15.40
N HIS A 107 -5.02 -3.19 -16.32
CA HIS A 107 -4.41 -4.51 -16.16
C HIS A 107 -2.91 -4.33 -16.10
N ILE A 108 -2.32 -4.84 -15.03
CA ILE A 108 -0.89 -4.81 -14.77
C ILE A 108 -0.37 -6.24 -14.89
N PHE A 109 0.52 -6.45 -15.83
CA PHE A 109 1.07 -7.75 -16.17
C PHE A 109 2.48 -7.86 -15.61
N PHE A 110 2.71 -8.81 -14.70
CA PHE A 110 4.05 -9.16 -14.21
C PHE A 110 4.42 -10.54 -14.73
N PRO A 111 5.61 -10.75 -15.32
CA PRO A 111 6.07 -12.09 -15.69
C PRO A 111 5.99 -13.01 -14.48
N ALA A 112 5.35 -14.17 -14.65
CA ALA A 112 5.36 -15.17 -13.59
C ALA A 112 6.80 -15.67 -13.43
N ALA A 113 7.35 -15.65 -12.21
CA ALA A 113 8.65 -16.24 -11.98
C ALA A 113 8.57 -17.75 -12.26
N GLU A 114 9.39 -18.24 -13.19
CA GLU A 114 9.64 -19.68 -13.38
C GLU A 114 10.46 -20.20 -12.17
N ARG A 115 9.94 -20.04 -10.99
CA ARG A 115 10.35 -20.92 -9.92
C ARG A 115 9.57 -22.22 -10.14
N GLU A 116 10.27 -23.30 -10.45
CA GLU A 116 9.77 -24.61 -10.04
C GLU A 116 9.17 -24.37 -8.65
N ALA A 117 7.89 -24.65 -8.52
CA ALA A 117 7.28 -24.73 -7.22
C ALA A 117 8.10 -25.79 -6.47
N ALA A 118 9.24 -25.35 -5.91
CA ALA A 118 9.77 -26.06 -4.79
C ALA A 118 8.55 -26.18 -3.90
N SER A 119 8.05 -27.40 -3.77
CA SER A 119 6.90 -27.81 -2.97
C SER A 119 7.23 -27.63 -1.48
N ALA A 120 7.71 -26.44 -1.16
CA ALA A 120 7.49 -25.81 0.10
C ALA A 120 6.08 -25.18 -0.02
N VAL A 121 5.06 -26.03 0.10
CA VAL A 121 3.96 -25.68 0.96
C VAL A 121 4.67 -25.33 2.25
N LEU A 122 5.12 -24.05 2.36
CA LEU A 122 5.33 -23.47 3.68
C LEU A 122 4.01 -23.81 4.36
N PRO A 123 4.02 -24.63 5.44
CA PRO A 123 2.80 -24.86 6.16
C PRO A 123 2.20 -23.49 6.31
N VAL A 124 0.96 -23.29 5.86
CA VAL A 124 0.20 -22.11 6.19
C VAL A 124 0.29 -22.13 7.71
N GLU A 125 1.28 -21.42 8.25
CA GLU A 125 1.36 -21.26 9.70
C GLU A 125 0.00 -20.70 10.02
N GLN A 126 -0.79 -21.52 10.71
CA GLN A 126 -2.09 -21.10 11.17
C GLN A 126 -1.84 -19.75 11.81
N VAL A 127 -2.33 -18.68 11.19
CA VAL A 127 -2.15 -17.32 11.67
C VAL A 127 -2.53 -17.37 13.14
N ARG A 128 -1.54 -17.37 14.02
CA ARG A 128 -1.78 -17.49 15.46
C ARG A 128 -2.51 -16.23 15.86
N HIS A 129 -3.76 -16.40 16.22
CA HIS A 129 -4.54 -15.30 16.77
C HIS A 129 -3.89 -14.84 18.07
N GLY A 130 -3.52 -13.59 18.13
CA GLY A 130 -3.04 -12.94 19.35
C GLY A 130 -4.22 -12.56 20.25
N LYS A 131 -3.93 -12.17 21.46
CA LYS A 131 -4.86 -11.58 22.43
C LYS A 131 -4.24 -10.42 23.19
N GLU A 132 -3.02 -10.10 22.77
CA GLU A 132 -2.19 -9.07 23.36
C GLU A 132 -2.80 -7.69 23.12
N ARG A 133 -2.47 -6.75 23.98
CA ARG A 133 -2.93 -5.35 23.93
C ARG A 133 -1.86 -4.53 23.22
N ILE A 134 -2.21 -3.99 22.06
CA ILE A 134 -1.29 -3.25 21.19
C ILE A 134 -1.66 -1.78 21.20
N LEU A 135 -0.66 -0.91 21.42
CA LEU A 135 -0.76 0.51 21.14
C LEU A 135 -0.22 0.76 19.73
N PHE A 136 -1.10 1.19 18.81
CA PHE A 136 -0.76 1.49 17.42
C PHE A 136 -0.77 3.00 17.18
N ILE A 137 0.33 3.54 16.66
CA ILE A 137 0.55 4.99 16.54
C ILE A 137 1.01 5.34 15.14
N ASP A 138 0.28 6.22 14.47
CA ASP A 138 0.58 6.71 13.12
C ASP A 138 -0.15 8.05 12.96
N ASP A 139 0.43 9.05 12.32
CA ASP A 139 -0.21 10.37 12.17
C ASP A 139 -1.26 10.41 11.04
N GLU A 140 -1.34 9.38 10.21
CA GLU A 140 -2.36 9.23 9.19
C GLU A 140 -3.59 8.47 9.71
N ASP A 141 -4.72 9.14 9.88
CA ASP A 141 -5.99 8.56 10.39
C ASP A 141 -6.40 7.29 9.62
N ILE A 142 -6.21 7.27 8.30
CA ILE A 142 -6.56 6.12 7.45
C ILE A 142 -5.68 4.91 7.78
N LEU A 143 -4.38 5.10 8.00
CA LEU A 143 -3.45 4.03 8.35
C LEU A 143 -3.75 3.50 9.75
N VAL A 144 -4.09 4.38 10.68
CA VAL A 144 -4.51 4.02 12.04
C VAL A 144 -5.77 3.14 12.03
N GLU A 145 -6.78 3.51 11.25
CA GLU A 145 -8.01 2.74 11.15
C GLU A 145 -7.78 1.38 10.47
N MET A 146 -7.02 1.36 9.37
CA MET A 146 -6.65 0.12 8.68
C MET A 146 -5.83 -0.81 9.58
N GLY A 147 -4.79 -0.29 10.24
CA GLY A 147 -3.95 -1.05 11.16
C GLY A 147 -4.75 -1.66 12.29
N LYS A 148 -5.67 -0.89 12.88
CA LYS A 148 -6.60 -1.37 13.90
C LYS A 148 -7.45 -2.55 13.40
N ILE A 149 -8.13 -2.38 12.25
CA ILE A 149 -8.98 -3.44 11.68
C ILE A 149 -8.16 -4.71 11.40
N MET A 150 -6.96 -4.58 10.84
CA MET A 150 -6.09 -5.73 10.52
C MET A 150 -5.65 -6.47 11.78
N LEU A 151 -5.19 -5.75 12.79
CA LEU A 151 -4.73 -6.34 14.05
C LEU A 151 -5.88 -6.96 14.87
N GLU A 152 -7.06 -6.31 14.89
CA GLU A 152 -8.24 -6.86 15.56
C GLU A 152 -8.75 -8.14 14.88
N ARG A 153 -8.66 -8.25 13.54
CA ARG A 153 -8.95 -9.50 12.82
C ARG A 153 -8.01 -10.66 13.20
N LEU A 154 -6.79 -10.32 13.61
CA LEU A 154 -5.81 -11.28 14.14
C LEU A 154 -6.01 -11.58 15.63
N GLY A 155 -7.03 -10.97 16.27
CA GLY A 155 -7.43 -11.24 17.66
C GLY A 155 -6.82 -10.28 18.68
N TYR A 156 -5.95 -9.35 18.28
CA TYR A 156 -5.34 -8.37 19.18
C TYR A 156 -6.34 -7.34 19.70
N LYS A 157 -6.07 -6.79 20.87
CA LYS A 157 -6.81 -5.64 21.43
C LYS A 157 -6.03 -4.36 21.11
N VAL A 158 -6.58 -3.51 20.23
CA VAL A 158 -5.84 -2.37 19.70
C VAL A 158 -6.35 -1.06 20.28
N THR A 159 -5.41 -0.28 20.81
CA THR A 159 -5.62 1.14 21.14
C THR A 159 -4.83 1.96 20.15
N THR A 160 -5.45 2.97 19.56
CA THR A 160 -4.84 3.80 18.53
C THR A 160 -4.59 5.23 19.02
N ARG A 161 -3.54 5.87 18.46
CA ARG A 161 -3.26 7.30 18.61
C ARG A 161 -2.72 7.85 17.29
N THR A 162 -3.07 9.08 16.98
CA THR A 162 -2.60 9.79 15.78
C THR A 162 -1.57 10.88 16.11
N ASN A 163 -1.14 10.95 17.37
CA ASN A 163 -0.18 11.95 17.82
C ASN A 163 0.82 11.30 18.79
N SER A 164 2.12 11.42 18.50
CA SER A 164 3.20 10.82 19.27
C SER A 164 3.31 11.37 20.72
N ILE A 165 3.02 12.66 20.92
CA ILE A 165 3.09 13.30 22.24
C ILE A 165 1.94 12.82 23.12
N GLU A 166 0.73 12.75 22.57
CA GLU A 166 -0.44 12.20 23.28
C GLU A 166 -0.27 10.71 23.56
N ALA A 167 0.31 9.96 22.63
CA ALA A 167 0.62 8.54 22.81
C ALA A 167 1.59 8.33 23.98
N LEU A 168 2.64 9.15 24.08
CA LEU A 168 3.59 9.09 25.19
C LEU A 168 2.91 9.42 26.53
N ALA A 169 2.13 10.50 26.58
CA ALA A 169 1.42 10.89 27.80
C ALA A 169 0.42 9.81 28.25
N HIS A 170 -0.27 9.19 27.31
CA HIS A 170 -1.18 8.10 27.60
C HIS A 170 -0.45 6.86 28.11
N PHE A 171 0.68 6.51 27.50
CA PHE A 171 1.53 5.40 27.95
C PHE A 171 2.12 5.64 29.35
N GLN A 172 2.57 6.85 29.64
CA GLN A 172 3.11 7.22 30.97
C GLN A 172 2.09 7.02 32.10
N ASN A 173 0.81 7.27 31.83
CA ASN A 173 -0.25 7.10 32.82
C ASN A 173 -0.56 5.62 33.12
N SER A 174 -0.30 4.72 32.17
CA SER A 174 -0.62 3.29 32.31
C SER A 174 0.33 2.42 31.48
N PRO A 175 1.61 2.29 31.87
CA PRO A 175 2.62 1.58 31.07
C PRO A 175 2.32 0.08 30.93
N ASP A 176 1.69 -0.52 31.93
CA ASP A 176 1.36 -1.95 31.97
C ASP A 176 0.08 -2.30 31.17
N GLN A 177 -0.56 -1.30 30.57
CA GLN A 177 -1.78 -1.51 29.79
C GLN A 177 -1.49 -2.18 28.45
N TYR A 178 -0.26 -2.12 27.96
CA TYR A 178 0.12 -2.59 26.64
C TYR A 178 1.16 -3.70 26.72
N ASP A 179 1.00 -4.69 25.84
CA ASP A 179 1.92 -5.81 25.70
C ASP A 179 2.93 -5.57 24.57
N ALA A 180 2.59 -4.69 23.60
CA ALA A 180 3.49 -4.22 22.55
C ALA A 180 3.06 -2.85 22.01
N VAL A 181 3.98 -2.16 21.37
CA VAL A 181 3.74 -0.89 20.66
C VAL A 181 4.16 -1.04 19.20
N ILE A 182 3.35 -0.50 18.30
CA ILE A 182 3.67 -0.34 16.87
C ILE A 182 3.58 1.15 16.58
N THR A 183 4.63 1.75 16.05
CA THR A 183 4.64 3.19 15.77
C THR A 183 5.26 3.49 14.41
N ASP A 184 4.70 4.46 13.69
CA ASP A 184 5.38 5.01 12.53
C ASP A 184 6.62 5.79 12.95
N GLN A 185 7.60 5.86 12.02
CA GLN A 185 8.85 6.59 12.23
C GLN A 185 8.68 8.09 12.00
N THR A 186 7.91 8.49 10.99
CA THR A 186 7.89 9.86 10.50
C THR A 186 6.64 10.59 10.95
N MET A 187 6.57 10.98 12.20
CA MET A 187 5.43 11.70 12.78
C MET A 187 5.79 13.14 13.15
N PRO A 188 4.84 14.09 13.05
CA PRO A 188 5.02 15.46 13.52
C PRO A 188 5.31 15.53 15.02
N GLY A 189 6.19 16.43 15.41
CA GLY A 189 6.51 16.74 16.80
C GLY A 189 7.51 15.79 17.46
N MET A 190 7.35 14.48 17.34
CA MET A 190 8.27 13.48 17.87
C MET A 190 8.31 12.27 16.94
N THR A 191 9.53 11.87 16.55
CA THR A 191 9.73 10.68 15.70
C THR A 191 9.36 9.39 16.46
N GLY A 192 9.02 8.33 15.70
CA GLY A 192 8.77 7.02 16.31
C GLY A 192 9.96 6.49 17.10
N PHE A 193 11.18 6.76 16.64
CA PHE A 193 12.41 6.39 17.35
C PHE A 193 12.54 7.12 18.69
N ASP A 194 12.30 8.43 18.74
CA ASP A 194 12.35 9.20 19.99
C ASP A 194 11.24 8.78 20.96
N LEU A 195 10.06 8.48 20.42
CA LEU A 195 8.94 7.94 21.19
C LEU A 195 9.30 6.59 21.82
N ALA A 196 9.81 5.66 21.01
CA ALA A 196 10.25 4.34 21.46
C ALA A 196 11.30 4.45 22.56
N ARG A 197 12.31 5.30 22.37
CA ARG A 197 13.36 5.54 23.36
C ARG A 197 12.79 6.02 24.70
N ARG A 198 11.83 6.92 24.70
CA ARG A 198 11.18 7.41 25.93
C ARG A 198 10.31 6.34 26.58
N MET A 199 9.59 5.54 25.79
CA MET A 199 8.80 4.43 26.34
C MET A 199 9.67 3.36 26.96
N LEU A 200 10.82 3.02 26.35
CA LEU A 200 11.79 2.07 26.89
C LEU A 200 12.50 2.57 28.18
N GLN A 201 12.61 3.87 28.40
CA GLN A 201 13.07 4.41 29.66
C GLN A 201 12.10 4.14 30.83
N ILE A 202 10.81 4.03 30.53
CA ILE A 202 9.74 3.75 31.51
C ILE A 202 9.58 2.23 31.67
N ARG A 203 9.60 1.49 30.58
CA ARG A 203 9.44 0.03 30.56
C ARG A 203 10.44 -0.61 29.59
N PRO A 204 11.62 -1.02 30.09
CA PRO A 204 12.74 -1.50 29.25
C PRO A 204 12.46 -2.82 28.50
N ASP A 205 11.50 -3.61 28.95
CA ASP A 205 11.11 -4.91 28.39
C ASP A 205 9.97 -4.82 27.37
N LEU A 206 9.49 -3.60 27.04
CA LEU A 206 8.37 -3.40 26.13
C LEU A 206 8.78 -3.72 24.69
N PRO A 207 8.15 -4.68 24.00
CA PRO A 207 8.35 -4.87 22.59
C PRO A 207 7.84 -3.67 21.79
N ILE A 208 8.69 -3.07 20.95
CA ILE A 208 8.32 -1.95 20.09
C ILE A 208 8.67 -2.31 18.65
N ILE A 209 7.70 -2.16 17.76
CA ILE A 209 7.86 -2.31 16.31
C ILE A 209 7.83 -0.91 15.70
N LEU A 210 8.90 -0.55 14.99
CA LEU A 210 9.01 0.70 14.27
C LEU A 210 8.68 0.45 12.79
N CYS A 211 7.63 1.09 12.30
CA CYS A 211 7.27 1.09 10.89
C CYS A 211 8.03 2.22 10.20
N THR A 212 8.80 1.90 9.16
CA THR A 212 9.49 2.92 8.37
C THR A 212 9.10 2.76 6.92
N GLY A 213 8.67 3.86 6.28
CA GLY A 213 8.71 3.94 4.84
C GLY A 213 10.17 4.00 4.35
N TYR A 214 10.37 4.33 3.09
CA TYR A 214 11.70 4.56 2.53
C TYR A 214 12.30 5.84 3.17
N SER A 215 12.90 5.73 4.35
CA SER A 215 13.64 6.83 4.97
C SER A 215 15.08 6.39 5.22
N ASN A 216 16.03 7.14 4.67
CA ASN A 216 17.48 7.00 4.92
C ASN A 216 17.88 7.35 6.38
N LEU A 217 16.92 7.39 7.32
CA LEU A 217 17.12 7.94 8.65
C LEU A 217 17.27 6.89 9.75
N VAL A 218 17.09 5.62 9.44
CA VAL A 218 17.27 4.52 10.41
C VAL A 218 18.33 3.56 9.85
N ASP A 219 19.54 3.64 10.36
CA ASP A 219 20.56 2.62 10.14
C ASP A 219 20.21 1.39 11.00
N GLU A 220 20.32 0.18 10.42
CA GLU A 220 20.09 -1.09 11.16
C GLU A 220 20.95 -1.22 12.42
N GLU A 221 22.08 -0.51 12.50
CA GLU A 221 22.94 -0.47 13.68
C GLU A 221 22.34 0.32 14.86
N GLN A 222 21.41 1.23 14.61
CA GLN A 222 20.77 2.03 15.67
C GLN A 222 19.49 1.36 16.23
N ALA A 223 18.98 0.34 15.56
CA ALA A 223 17.77 -0.37 15.96
C ALA A 223 18.02 -1.61 16.86
N LYS A 224 19.30 -1.92 17.14
CA LYS A 224 19.74 -2.98 18.06
C LYS A 224 20.10 -2.42 19.43
#